data_a1242dc72fffd28a199d4efbddc2228c
#
_entry.id   a1242dc72fffd28a199d4efbddc2228c
#
_cell.length_a   1.000
_cell.length_b   1.000
_cell.length_c   1.000
_cell.angle_alpha   90.00
_cell.angle_beta   90.00
_cell.angle_gamma   90.00
#
_symmetry.space_group_name_H-M   'P 1'
#
loop_
_entity.id
_entity.type
_entity.pdbx_description
1 polymer ?
#
loop_
_entity_poly.entity_id
_entity_poly.type
_entity_poly.pdbx_seq_one_letter_code
_entity_poly.pdbx_strand_id
1 'polypeptide(L)'
;VNDVFLANISYYNKISDRSAWSASLKYFNLGDIDILQNPLDIPIVENPNEFTLDAAYSLKLSENFSMAVAGRFLLSDVKIQSLGDETEAASSVAVDISGYYQSDIVQTGGSEGIWRAGFNISNLGPKMKYAEQGNESFIPTNLRLGGGYEFIFDSNNSLSATIEINKLLVPTPSEEVYNSSGDLIAYRQPDISFLSGLFKSFNDAPDGFSEELKEFTYSIGLEYAFNDSFFLRSGYFSEHELKGSRKFITAGAGFITNDLKIDLSYLISTSDVISPLENTLRVGLAYAFD
;
A
#
# COMPACT_ATOMS: atom_id res chain seq x y z
N VAL A 1 -7.49 18.06 8.99
CA VAL A 1 -7.94 16.69 9.27
C VAL A 1 -7.33 16.29 10.60
N ASN A 2 -8.14 16.21 11.65
CA ASN A 2 -7.71 15.79 12.97
C ASN A 2 -8.00 14.28 13.13
N ASP A 3 -7.13 13.61 13.87
CA ASP A 3 -7.32 12.22 14.35
C ASP A 3 -7.29 11.10 13.30
N VAL A 4 -6.61 11.31 12.16
CA VAL A 4 -6.34 10.22 11.20
C VAL A 4 -5.27 9.30 11.76
N PHE A 5 -5.56 8.01 11.88
CA PHE A 5 -4.57 7.02 12.30
C PHE A 5 -4.78 5.65 11.64
N LEU A 6 -3.70 4.92 11.52
CA LEU A 6 -3.67 3.53 11.09
C LEU A 6 -3.06 2.68 12.20
N ALA A 7 -3.83 1.70 12.67
CA ALA A 7 -3.35 0.68 13.61
C ALA A 7 -3.24 -0.68 12.91
N ASN A 8 -2.21 -1.44 13.23
CA ASN A 8 -2.02 -2.78 12.72
C ASN A 8 -1.47 -3.69 13.81
N ILE A 9 -2.04 -4.89 13.93
CA ILE A 9 -1.50 -5.99 14.72
C ILE A 9 -1.31 -7.20 13.82
N SER A 10 -0.17 -7.87 13.94
CA SER A 10 0.16 -9.04 13.12
C SER A 10 0.79 -10.10 13.99
N TYR A 11 0.44 -11.34 13.70
CA TYR A 11 1.08 -12.52 14.27
C TYR A 11 1.58 -13.43 13.14
N TYR A 12 2.76 -13.95 13.27
CA TYR A 12 3.29 -14.96 12.35
C TYR A 12 3.95 -16.09 13.11
N ASN A 13 3.91 -17.28 12.52
CA ASN A 13 4.52 -18.46 13.11
C ASN A 13 5.15 -19.35 12.03
N LYS A 14 6.36 -19.81 12.28
CA LYS A 14 7.08 -20.77 11.45
C LYS A 14 6.53 -22.17 11.72
N ILE A 15 5.99 -22.83 10.68
CA ILE A 15 5.48 -24.21 10.77
C ILE A 15 6.62 -25.19 10.57
N SER A 16 7.52 -24.88 9.65
CA SER A 16 8.68 -25.71 9.30
C SER A 16 9.80 -24.83 8.74
N ASP A 17 10.95 -25.44 8.39
CA ASP A 17 12.04 -24.68 7.73
C ASP A 17 11.66 -24.10 6.36
N ARG A 18 10.56 -24.56 5.79
CA ARG A 18 10.10 -24.14 4.47
C ARG A 18 8.78 -23.40 4.47
N SER A 19 8.05 -23.34 5.58
CA SER A 19 6.71 -22.77 5.59
C SER A 19 6.41 -21.98 6.86
N ALA A 20 5.63 -20.94 6.69
CA ALA A 20 5.11 -20.09 7.77
C ALA A 20 3.68 -19.65 7.45
N TRP A 21 2.95 -19.31 8.48
CA TRP A 21 1.64 -18.64 8.34
C TRP A 21 1.64 -17.33 9.12
N SER A 22 0.76 -16.45 8.74
CA SER A 22 0.53 -15.20 9.47
C SER A 22 -0.94 -14.82 9.45
N ALA A 23 -1.34 -14.03 10.45
CA ALA A 23 -2.62 -13.34 10.47
C ALA A 23 -2.39 -11.89 10.86
N SER A 24 -3.16 -10.98 10.28
CA SER A 24 -3.09 -9.57 10.64
C SER A 24 -4.46 -8.92 10.64
N LEU A 25 -4.58 -7.90 11.48
CA LEU A 25 -5.73 -7.05 11.60
C LEU A 25 -5.27 -5.61 11.45
N LYS A 26 -5.91 -4.88 10.55
CA LYS A 26 -5.62 -3.48 10.30
C LYS A 26 -6.89 -2.67 10.43
N TYR A 27 -6.78 -1.54 11.09
CA TYR A 27 -7.85 -0.57 11.25
C TYR A 27 -7.35 0.81 10.83
N PHE A 28 -8.09 1.44 9.95
CA PHE A 28 -7.81 2.79 9.46
C PHE A 28 -8.97 3.71 9.83
N ASN A 29 -8.70 4.75 10.60
CA ASN A 29 -9.61 5.83 10.90
C ASN A 29 -9.23 7.02 10.04
N LEU A 30 -10.16 7.54 9.25
CA LEU A 30 -9.95 8.69 8.37
C LEU A 30 -10.14 10.03 9.08
N GLY A 31 -10.45 10.00 10.37
CA GLY A 31 -10.75 11.19 11.17
C GLY A 31 -12.16 11.69 10.99
N ASP A 32 -12.45 12.79 11.65
CA ASP A 32 -13.75 13.44 11.57
C ASP A 32 -13.88 14.25 10.28
N ILE A 33 -14.99 14.07 9.57
CA ILE A 33 -15.36 14.82 8.36
C ILE A 33 -16.64 15.58 8.63
N ASP A 34 -16.59 16.90 8.51
CA ASP A 34 -17.73 17.78 8.61
C ASP A 34 -18.48 17.83 7.28
N ILE A 35 -19.70 17.30 7.25
CA ILE A 35 -20.59 17.36 6.08
C ILE A 35 -21.58 18.52 6.25
N LEU A 36 -21.54 19.45 5.33
CA LEU A 36 -22.47 20.58 5.25
C LEU A 36 -23.39 20.38 4.05
N GLN A 37 -24.69 20.34 4.27
CA GLN A 37 -25.69 20.33 3.17
C GLN A 37 -25.89 21.72 2.59
N ASN A 38 -25.85 22.78 3.44
CA ASN A 38 -25.84 24.18 3.05
C ASN A 38 -24.79 24.95 3.87
N PRO A 39 -24.27 26.09 3.37
CA PRO A 39 -23.23 26.86 4.06
C PRO A 39 -23.59 27.40 5.45
N LEU A 40 -24.87 27.39 5.82
CA LEU A 40 -25.38 27.89 7.11
C LEU A 40 -25.86 26.79 8.04
N ASP A 41 -25.78 25.53 7.62
CA ASP A 41 -26.22 24.38 8.43
C ASP A 41 -25.18 24.03 9.50
N ILE A 42 -25.65 23.38 10.54
CA ILE A 42 -24.77 22.76 11.55
C ILE A 42 -24.12 21.55 10.87
N PRO A 43 -22.78 21.41 10.89
CA PRO A 43 -22.10 20.27 10.30
C PRO A 43 -22.60 18.94 10.90
N ILE A 44 -22.80 17.95 10.04
CA ILE A 44 -22.93 16.57 10.44
C ILE A 44 -21.51 15.99 10.48
N VAL A 45 -21.08 15.55 11.66
CA VAL A 45 -19.75 14.96 11.82
C VAL A 45 -19.85 13.47 11.56
N GLU A 46 -19.13 13.00 10.54
CA GLU A 46 -19.01 11.59 10.18
C GLU A 46 -17.59 11.08 10.42
N ASN A 47 -17.46 9.80 10.75
CA ASN A 47 -16.21 9.13 11.14
C ASN A 47 -15.94 7.94 10.20
N PRO A 48 -15.48 8.16 8.97
CA PRO A 48 -15.20 7.09 8.04
C PRO A 48 -14.08 6.19 8.54
N ASN A 49 -14.24 4.88 8.36
CA ASN A 49 -13.23 3.93 8.79
C ASN A 49 -13.19 2.69 7.90
N GLU A 50 -12.05 2.04 7.89
CA GLU A 50 -11.82 0.79 7.16
C GLU A 50 -11.16 -0.25 8.06
N PHE A 51 -11.50 -1.49 7.80
CA PHE A 51 -11.00 -2.63 8.55
C PHE A 51 -10.59 -3.75 7.60
N THR A 52 -9.44 -4.38 7.85
CA THR A 52 -9.05 -5.60 7.12
C THR A 52 -8.62 -6.70 8.10
N LEU A 53 -8.98 -7.92 7.75
CA LEU A 53 -8.51 -9.15 8.37
C LEU A 53 -7.81 -9.98 7.30
N ASP A 54 -6.55 -10.28 7.50
CA ASP A 54 -5.72 -11.03 6.56
C ASP A 54 -5.24 -12.34 7.18
N ALA A 55 -5.18 -13.40 6.38
CA ALA A 55 -4.49 -14.64 6.71
C ALA A 55 -3.60 -15.06 5.53
N ALA A 56 -2.34 -15.37 5.80
CA ALA A 56 -1.38 -15.70 4.76
C ALA A 56 -0.63 -17.03 5.06
N TYR A 57 -0.27 -17.70 3.99
CA TYR A 57 0.61 -18.84 4.01
C TYR A 57 1.78 -18.61 3.06
N SER A 58 2.99 -18.87 3.53
CA SER A 58 4.23 -18.74 2.76
C SER A 58 4.98 -20.07 2.67
N LEU A 59 5.59 -20.29 1.50
CA LEU A 59 6.36 -21.49 1.20
C LEU A 59 7.68 -21.14 0.51
N LYS A 60 8.78 -21.67 1.03
CA LYS A 60 10.10 -21.64 0.41
C LYS A 60 10.12 -22.68 -0.71
N LEU A 61 10.09 -22.24 -1.96
CA LEU A 61 10.05 -23.10 -3.15
C LEU A 61 11.45 -23.61 -3.53
N SER A 62 12.48 -22.78 -3.31
CA SER A 62 13.89 -23.16 -3.44
C SER A 62 14.71 -22.51 -2.33
N GLU A 63 16.02 -22.73 -2.29
CA GLU A 63 16.90 -22.10 -1.29
C GLU A 63 16.84 -20.56 -1.35
N ASN A 64 16.65 -20.02 -2.54
CA ASN A 64 16.70 -18.58 -2.80
C ASN A 64 15.34 -17.94 -3.10
N PHE A 65 14.25 -18.74 -3.28
CA PHE A 65 12.96 -18.21 -3.70
C PHE A 65 11.81 -18.73 -2.84
N SER A 66 10.98 -17.78 -2.37
CA SER A 66 9.78 -18.02 -1.58
C SER A 66 8.56 -17.36 -2.22
N MET A 67 7.40 -17.95 -2.05
CA MET A 67 6.11 -17.34 -2.42
C MET A 67 5.16 -17.34 -1.23
N ALA A 68 4.21 -16.42 -1.25
CA ALA A 68 3.11 -16.39 -0.31
C ALA A 68 1.79 -16.05 -1.00
N VAL A 69 0.71 -16.59 -0.44
CA VAL A 69 -0.67 -16.25 -0.78
C VAL A 69 -1.37 -15.82 0.49
N ALA A 70 -2.09 -14.70 0.43
CA ALA A 70 -2.93 -14.22 1.52
C ALA A 70 -4.38 -14.10 1.07
N GLY A 71 -5.32 -14.47 1.93
CA GLY A 71 -6.72 -14.13 1.83
C GLY A 71 -7.02 -12.93 2.72
N ARG A 72 -7.81 -11.99 2.21
CA ARG A 72 -8.21 -10.77 2.90
C ARG A 72 -9.72 -10.65 2.93
N PHE A 73 -10.27 -10.35 4.08
CA PHE A 73 -11.59 -9.75 4.24
C PHE A 73 -11.41 -8.26 4.49
N LEU A 74 -12.19 -7.43 3.80
CA LEU A 74 -12.16 -5.98 3.97
C LEU A 74 -13.58 -5.45 4.20
N LEU A 75 -13.70 -4.47 5.09
CA LEU A 75 -14.89 -3.70 5.37
C LEU A 75 -14.53 -2.22 5.26
N SER A 76 -15.29 -1.46 4.49
CA SER A 76 -15.12 -0.02 4.32
C SER A 76 -16.44 0.68 4.64
N ASP A 77 -16.43 1.52 5.66
CA ASP A 77 -17.56 2.34 6.08
C ASP A 77 -17.18 3.81 5.87
N VAL A 78 -17.39 4.28 4.66
CA VAL A 78 -16.99 5.64 4.26
C VAL A 78 -17.97 6.72 4.72
N LYS A 79 -19.20 6.35 5.13
CA LYS A 79 -20.24 7.25 5.71
C LYS A 79 -20.48 8.54 4.90
N ILE A 80 -20.19 8.53 3.62
CA ILE A 80 -20.43 9.68 2.75
C ILE A 80 -21.89 9.67 2.36
N GLN A 81 -22.70 10.50 3.01
CA GLN A 81 -24.06 10.75 2.58
C GLN A 81 -24.01 11.58 1.28
N SER A 82 -24.18 10.91 0.16
CA SER A 82 -24.48 11.60 -1.11
C SER A 82 -25.93 12.06 -1.06
N LEU A 83 -26.21 13.28 -1.55
CA LEU A 83 -27.53 13.90 -1.54
C LEU A 83 -28.63 12.92 -1.99
N GLY A 84 -29.30 12.26 -1.04
CA GLY A 84 -30.46 11.42 -1.26
C GLY A 84 -30.30 9.90 -1.06
N ASP A 85 -29.09 9.38 -0.98
CA ASP A 85 -28.85 7.94 -0.70
C ASP A 85 -28.01 7.77 0.55
N GLU A 86 -28.48 6.94 1.49
CA GLU A 86 -27.67 6.49 2.62
C GLU A 86 -26.62 5.52 2.09
N THR A 87 -25.34 5.82 2.30
CA THR A 87 -24.27 4.86 2.02
C THR A 87 -24.19 3.83 3.14
N GLU A 88 -24.16 2.57 2.76
CA GLU A 88 -23.94 1.45 3.66
C GLU A 88 -22.46 1.06 3.70
N ALA A 89 -22.06 0.42 4.80
CA ALA A 89 -20.75 -0.18 4.88
C ALA A 89 -20.61 -1.28 3.83
N ALA A 90 -19.58 -1.19 3.00
CA ALA A 90 -19.29 -2.16 1.95
C ALA A 90 -18.25 -3.18 2.41
N SER A 91 -18.43 -4.45 2.03
CA SER A 91 -17.46 -5.50 2.30
C SER A 91 -17.05 -6.23 1.03
N SER A 92 -15.83 -6.75 1.02
CA SER A 92 -15.32 -7.58 -0.06
C SER A 92 -14.29 -8.58 0.47
N VAL A 93 -13.92 -9.51 -0.40
CA VAL A 93 -12.80 -10.43 -0.19
C VAL A 93 -11.76 -10.22 -1.27
N ALA A 94 -10.50 -10.42 -0.91
CA ALA A 94 -9.40 -10.29 -1.86
C ALA A 94 -8.33 -11.35 -1.61
N VAL A 95 -7.49 -11.56 -2.60
CA VAL A 95 -6.31 -12.42 -2.51
C VAL A 95 -5.08 -11.59 -2.86
N ASP A 96 -4.01 -11.78 -2.08
CA ASP A 96 -2.68 -11.24 -2.40
C ASP A 96 -1.77 -12.39 -2.81
N ILE A 97 -0.93 -12.16 -3.82
CA ILE A 97 0.10 -13.11 -4.28
C ILE A 97 1.44 -12.39 -4.26
N SER A 98 2.43 -12.99 -3.62
CA SER A 98 3.77 -12.39 -3.54
C SER A 98 4.86 -13.42 -3.76
N GLY A 99 6.01 -12.95 -4.25
CA GLY A 99 7.22 -13.72 -4.39
C GLY A 99 8.42 -12.90 -3.92
N TYR A 100 9.39 -13.59 -3.34
CA TYR A 100 10.62 -13.01 -2.83
C TYR A 100 11.81 -13.88 -3.18
N TYR A 101 12.82 -13.25 -3.75
CA TYR A 101 14.11 -13.85 -4.09
C TYR A 101 15.22 -13.20 -3.26
N GLN A 102 16.14 -14.03 -2.76
CA GLN A 102 17.38 -13.59 -2.12
C GLN A 102 18.51 -14.48 -2.60
N SER A 103 19.58 -13.88 -3.12
CA SER A 103 20.77 -14.63 -3.52
C SER A 103 21.57 -15.10 -2.30
N ASP A 104 22.46 -16.05 -2.53
CA ASP A 104 23.59 -16.23 -1.62
C ASP A 104 24.49 -14.98 -1.64
N ILE A 105 25.48 -14.94 -0.73
CA ILE A 105 26.49 -13.88 -0.74
C ILE A 105 27.29 -14.00 -2.05
N VAL A 106 27.33 -12.93 -2.83
CA VAL A 106 28.03 -12.82 -4.09
C VAL A 106 29.12 -11.74 -4.02
N GLN A 107 30.17 -11.93 -4.79
CA GLN A 107 31.22 -10.94 -4.99
C GLN A 107 30.85 -10.07 -6.19
N THR A 108 30.62 -8.78 -5.96
CA THR A 108 30.30 -7.82 -7.04
C THR A 108 31.19 -6.59 -6.90
N GLY A 109 32.01 -6.32 -7.91
CA GLY A 109 32.89 -5.14 -7.94
C GLY A 109 33.93 -5.08 -6.81
N GLY A 110 34.32 -6.24 -6.23
CA GLY A 110 35.28 -6.31 -5.11
C GLY A 110 34.66 -6.21 -3.72
N SER A 111 33.34 -6.13 -3.63
CA SER A 111 32.59 -6.14 -2.37
C SER A 111 31.67 -7.36 -2.28
N GLU A 112 31.49 -7.87 -1.08
CA GLU A 112 30.47 -8.91 -0.78
C GLU A 112 29.09 -8.27 -0.71
N GLY A 113 28.08 -9.05 -1.10
CA GLY A 113 26.70 -8.56 -0.95
C GLY A 113 25.65 -9.58 -1.35
N ILE A 114 24.38 -9.16 -1.19
CA ILE A 114 23.21 -10.00 -1.40
C ILE A 114 22.23 -9.26 -2.31
N TRP A 115 21.82 -9.90 -3.41
CA TRP A 115 20.74 -9.44 -4.25
C TRP A 115 19.39 -9.85 -3.65
N ARG A 116 18.43 -8.91 -3.67
CA ARG A 116 17.03 -9.17 -3.32
C ARG A 116 16.12 -8.66 -4.42
N ALA A 117 15.08 -9.43 -4.71
CA ALA A 117 14.03 -9.02 -5.64
C ALA A 117 12.69 -9.54 -5.13
N GLY A 118 11.62 -8.85 -5.46
CA GLY A 118 10.29 -9.28 -5.05
C GLY A 118 9.19 -8.69 -5.92
N PHE A 119 8.05 -9.35 -5.89
CA PHE A 119 6.81 -8.84 -6.43
C PHE A 119 5.67 -9.07 -5.47
N ASN A 120 4.65 -8.23 -5.57
CA ASN A 120 3.38 -8.40 -4.87
C ASN A 120 2.24 -7.91 -5.77
N ILE A 121 1.21 -8.72 -5.93
CA ILE A 121 -0.08 -8.29 -6.47
C ILE A 121 -1.06 -8.40 -5.32
N SER A 122 -1.56 -7.28 -4.86
CA SER A 122 -2.47 -7.20 -3.71
C SER A 122 -3.88 -6.80 -4.12
N ASN A 123 -4.84 -7.17 -3.29
CA ASN A 123 -6.25 -6.87 -3.45
C ASN A 123 -6.84 -7.41 -4.77
N LEU A 124 -6.47 -8.62 -5.19
CA LEU A 124 -7.15 -9.33 -6.27
C LEU A 124 -8.53 -9.77 -5.79
N GLY A 125 -9.58 -9.07 -6.16
CA GLY A 125 -10.93 -9.37 -5.67
C GLY A 125 -12.05 -8.65 -6.43
N PRO A 126 -13.31 -9.01 -6.16
CA PRO A 126 -14.46 -8.41 -6.81
C PRO A 126 -14.62 -6.93 -6.44
N LYS A 127 -15.39 -6.22 -7.23
CA LYS A 127 -15.80 -4.85 -6.97
C LYS A 127 -16.60 -4.75 -5.66
N MET A 128 -16.60 -3.59 -5.04
CA MET A 128 -17.39 -3.24 -3.86
C MET A 128 -18.57 -2.36 -4.21
N LYS A 129 -19.64 -2.48 -3.44
CA LYS A 129 -20.86 -1.70 -3.60
C LYS A 129 -21.22 -1.03 -2.29
N TYR A 130 -21.33 0.30 -2.30
CA TYR A 130 -21.63 1.13 -1.12
C TYR A 130 -23.10 1.56 -0.98
N ALA A 131 -23.95 1.24 -1.98
CA ALA A 131 -25.38 1.48 -1.93
C ALA A 131 -26.12 0.42 -2.77
N GLU A 132 -27.34 0.03 -2.40
CA GLU A 132 -28.10 -1.00 -3.10
C GLU A 132 -28.28 -0.70 -4.60
N GLN A 133 -28.54 0.55 -4.95
CA GLN A 133 -28.70 1.03 -6.32
C GLN A 133 -27.47 1.75 -6.87
N GLY A 134 -26.36 1.74 -6.12
CA GLY A 134 -25.10 2.39 -6.49
C GLY A 134 -24.27 1.60 -7.48
N ASN A 135 -23.33 2.30 -8.13
CA ASN A 135 -22.32 1.66 -8.97
C ASN A 135 -21.33 0.87 -8.12
N GLU A 136 -20.86 -0.24 -8.68
CA GLU A 136 -19.76 -1.01 -8.09
C GLU A 136 -18.43 -0.32 -8.36
N SER A 137 -17.57 -0.25 -7.35
CA SER A 137 -16.22 0.31 -7.43
C SER A 137 -15.17 -0.79 -7.37
N PHE A 138 -14.13 -0.67 -8.19
CA PHE A 138 -12.99 -1.58 -8.08
C PHE A 138 -12.29 -1.39 -6.73
N ILE A 139 -11.93 -2.49 -6.07
CA ILE A 139 -10.99 -2.42 -4.96
C ILE A 139 -9.60 -2.08 -5.50
N PRO A 140 -8.73 -1.42 -4.73
CA PRO A 140 -7.44 -0.93 -5.20
C PRO A 140 -6.44 -2.09 -5.40
N THR A 141 -6.66 -2.89 -6.45
CA THR A 141 -5.71 -3.91 -6.87
C THR A 141 -4.40 -3.25 -7.27
N ASN A 142 -3.28 -3.75 -6.76
CA ASN A 142 -2.01 -3.06 -6.88
C ASN A 142 -0.86 -4.03 -7.18
N LEU A 143 -0.03 -3.68 -8.17
CA LEU A 143 1.20 -4.37 -8.51
C LEU A 143 2.40 -3.63 -7.93
N ARG A 144 3.27 -4.35 -7.23
CA ARG A 144 4.57 -3.86 -6.76
C ARG A 144 5.67 -4.76 -7.28
N LEU A 145 6.71 -4.15 -7.78
CA LEU A 145 7.95 -4.82 -8.20
C LEU A 145 9.12 -4.11 -7.52
N GLY A 146 9.95 -4.86 -6.85
CA GLY A 146 11.08 -4.29 -6.14
C GLY A 146 12.36 -5.09 -6.32
N GLY A 147 13.49 -4.41 -6.19
CA GLY A 147 14.80 -5.02 -6.17
C GLY A 147 15.76 -4.22 -5.32
N GLY A 148 16.83 -4.86 -4.89
CA GLY A 148 17.84 -4.21 -4.06
C GLY A 148 19.12 -5.00 -3.96
N TYR A 149 20.11 -4.33 -3.44
CA TYR A 149 21.41 -4.91 -3.16
C TYR A 149 21.88 -4.47 -1.79
N GLU A 150 22.34 -5.42 -1.00
CA GLU A 150 23.00 -5.19 0.28
C GLU A 150 24.49 -5.31 0.09
N PHE A 151 25.21 -4.23 0.39
CA PHE A 151 26.66 -4.17 0.46
C PHE A 151 27.10 -4.60 1.87
N ILE A 152 27.89 -5.65 1.99
CA ILE A 152 28.48 -6.12 3.24
C ILE A 152 29.89 -5.55 3.31
N PHE A 153 30.12 -4.60 4.21
CA PHE A 153 31.42 -3.96 4.37
C PHE A 153 32.34 -4.80 5.27
N ASP A 154 31.76 -5.30 6.37
CA ASP A 154 32.42 -6.19 7.32
C ASP A 154 31.36 -6.96 8.13
N SER A 155 31.80 -7.70 9.17
CA SER A 155 30.90 -8.49 10.01
C SER A 155 29.86 -7.68 10.79
N ASN A 156 30.04 -6.36 10.88
CA ASN A 156 29.23 -5.50 11.73
C ASN A 156 28.50 -4.42 10.94
N ASN A 157 28.85 -4.19 9.69
CA ASN A 157 28.36 -3.05 8.90
C ASN A 157 27.85 -3.50 7.54
N SER A 158 26.60 -3.18 7.24
CA SER A 158 26.04 -3.35 5.90
C SER A 158 25.21 -2.13 5.47
N LEU A 159 25.08 -1.94 4.15
CA LEU A 159 24.25 -0.90 3.53
C LEU A 159 23.37 -1.55 2.47
N SER A 160 22.08 -1.48 2.65
CA SER A 160 21.09 -1.92 1.65
C SER A 160 20.58 -0.71 0.85
N ALA A 161 20.53 -0.87 -0.47
CA ALA A 161 19.87 0.06 -1.38
C ALA A 161 18.73 -0.69 -2.10
N THR A 162 17.53 -0.10 -2.14
CA THR A 162 16.34 -0.71 -2.75
C THR A 162 15.63 0.27 -3.67
N ILE A 163 14.99 -0.28 -4.69
CA ILE A 163 14.07 0.46 -5.56
C ILE A 163 12.77 -0.34 -5.67
N GLU A 164 11.64 0.35 -5.68
CA GLU A 164 10.33 -0.23 -5.90
C GLU A 164 9.56 0.58 -6.93
N ILE A 165 8.86 -0.12 -7.80
CA ILE A 165 7.92 0.42 -8.78
C ILE A 165 6.55 -0.13 -8.40
N ASN A 166 5.54 0.75 -8.40
CA ASN A 166 4.19 0.41 -8.03
C ASN A 166 3.21 0.95 -9.07
N LYS A 167 2.21 0.14 -9.42
CA LYS A 167 1.11 0.52 -10.31
C LYS A 167 -0.23 0.04 -9.75
N LEU A 168 -1.20 0.96 -9.72
CA LEU A 168 -2.59 0.62 -9.43
C LEU A 168 -3.20 -0.07 -10.66
N LEU A 169 -3.69 -1.30 -10.47
CA LEU A 169 -4.32 -2.12 -11.52
C LEU A 169 -5.85 -1.92 -11.54
N VAL A 170 -6.26 -0.67 -11.61
CA VAL A 170 -7.67 -0.25 -11.66
C VAL A 170 -7.86 0.57 -12.93
N PRO A 171 -8.91 0.33 -13.72
CA PRO A 171 -9.14 1.06 -14.96
C PRO A 171 -9.28 2.55 -14.72
N THR A 172 -8.70 3.33 -15.62
CA THR A 172 -8.89 4.78 -15.65
C THR A 172 -10.38 5.11 -15.85
N PRO A 173 -10.97 6.02 -15.05
CA PRO A 173 -12.33 6.48 -15.24
C PRO A 173 -12.49 7.10 -16.63
N SER A 174 -13.34 6.51 -17.47
CA SER A 174 -13.51 6.90 -18.88
C SER A 174 -14.96 7.08 -19.32
N GLU A 175 -15.92 6.69 -18.48
CA GLU A 175 -17.34 6.88 -18.79
C GLU A 175 -17.79 8.25 -18.30
N GLU A 176 -18.28 9.07 -19.21
CA GLU A 176 -18.78 10.42 -18.94
C GLU A 176 -20.11 10.37 -18.19
N VAL A 177 -20.24 11.16 -17.13
CA VAL A 177 -21.44 11.32 -16.33
C VAL A 177 -21.97 12.73 -16.51
N TYR A 178 -23.20 12.85 -16.97
CA TYR A 178 -23.86 14.14 -17.21
C TYR A 178 -24.96 14.38 -16.18
N ASN A 179 -25.15 15.66 -15.82
CA ASN A 179 -26.29 16.09 -15.00
C ASN A 179 -27.59 16.17 -15.83
N SER A 180 -28.70 16.45 -15.16
CA SER A 180 -30.01 16.61 -15.84
C SER A 180 -30.08 17.78 -16.83
N SER A 181 -29.14 18.72 -16.76
CA SER A 181 -29.00 19.86 -17.67
C SER A 181 -28.11 19.56 -18.89
N GLY A 182 -27.50 18.37 -18.93
CA GLY A 182 -26.60 17.95 -20.01
C GLY A 182 -25.14 18.39 -19.85
N ASP A 183 -24.75 18.89 -18.67
CA ASP A 183 -23.35 19.26 -18.39
C ASP A 183 -22.58 18.03 -17.88
N LEU A 184 -21.34 17.87 -18.36
CA LEU A 184 -20.42 16.86 -17.87
C LEU A 184 -20.00 17.19 -16.42
N ILE A 185 -20.30 16.29 -15.48
CA ILE A 185 -20.05 16.50 -14.05
C ILE A 185 -18.99 15.59 -13.47
N ALA A 186 -18.74 14.43 -14.09
CA ALA A 186 -17.76 13.46 -13.60
C ALA A 186 -17.37 12.45 -14.69
N TYR A 187 -16.31 11.72 -14.41
CA TYR A 187 -15.98 10.45 -15.08
C TYR A 187 -16.10 9.31 -14.09
N ARG A 188 -16.64 8.17 -14.51
CA ARG A 188 -16.70 6.95 -13.70
C ARG A 188 -15.90 5.83 -14.34
N GLN A 189 -15.57 4.85 -13.52
CA GLN A 189 -14.92 3.63 -13.98
C GLN A 189 -15.86 2.83 -14.92
N PRO A 190 -15.32 2.20 -15.96
CA PRO A 190 -16.13 1.42 -16.88
C PRO A 190 -16.77 0.22 -16.17
N ASP A 191 -18.01 -0.11 -16.55
CA ASP A 191 -18.70 -1.29 -16.02
C ASP A 191 -18.25 -2.57 -16.72
N ILE A 192 -17.06 -3.01 -16.34
CA ILE A 192 -16.41 -4.24 -16.83
C ILE A 192 -16.09 -5.17 -15.67
N SER A 193 -15.83 -6.45 -15.97
CA SER A 193 -15.44 -7.40 -14.95
C SER A 193 -14.10 -7.03 -14.30
N PHE A 194 -13.89 -7.45 -13.06
CA PHE A 194 -12.64 -7.24 -12.32
C PHE A 194 -11.40 -7.67 -13.11
N LEU A 195 -11.40 -8.89 -13.70
CA LEU A 195 -10.26 -9.37 -14.49
C LEU A 195 -10.02 -8.52 -15.74
N SER A 196 -11.09 -8.11 -16.43
CA SER A 196 -10.97 -7.22 -17.59
C SER A 196 -10.39 -5.87 -17.21
N GLY A 197 -10.80 -5.32 -16.05
CA GLY A 197 -10.27 -4.08 -15.50
C GLY A 197 -8.80 -4.16 -15.23
N LEU A 198 -8.37 -5.25 -14.59
CA LEU A 198 -6.95 -5.48 -14.25
C LEU A 198 -6.04 -5.45 -15.50
N PHE A 199 -6.41 -6.14 -16.57
CA PHE A 199 -5.60 -6.12 -17.79
C PHE A 199 -5.73 -4.82 -18.58
N LYS A 200 -6.91 -4.18 -18.58
CA LYS A 200 -7.14 -2.92 -19.26
C LYS A 200 -6.31 -1.79 -18.67
N SER A 201 -6.09 -1.78 -17.35
CA SER A 201 -5.32 -0.77 -16.62
C SER A 201 -3.86 -0.62 -17.08
N PHE A 202 -3.36 -1.47 -17.96
CA PHE A 202 -2.02 -1.32 -18.55
C PHE A 202 -2.01 -0.56 -19.88
N ASN A 203 -3.17 -0.20 -20.44
CA ASN A 203 -3.28 0.45 -21.73
C ASN A 203 -4.61 1.20 -21.89
N ASP A 204 -5.04 1.92 -20.87
CA ASP A 204 -6.30 2.68 -20.90
C ASP A 204 -6.14 4.18 -20.59
N ALA A 205 -4.92 4.64 -20.43
CA ALA A 205 -4.64 6.06 -20.27
C ALA A 205 -5.03 6.84 -21.54
N PRO A 206 -5.81 7.93 -21.43
CA PRO A 206 -6.34 8.70 -22.57
C PRO A 206 -5.27 9.22 -23.54
N ASP A 207 -4.12 9.69 -23.04
CA ASP A 207 -3.00 10.21 -23.84
C ASP A 207 -1.99 9.10 -24.24
N GLY A 208 -2.40 7.83 -24.09
CA GLY A 208 -1.62 6.66 -24.51
C GLY A 208 -0.43 6.35 -23.61
N PHE A 209 0.58 5.65 -24.17
CA PHE A 209 1.68 5.06 -23.41
C PHE A 209 2.48 6.07 -22.57
N SER A 210 2.60 7.32 -23.01
CA SER A 210 3.34 8.33 -22.23
C SER A 210 2.58 8.75 -20.96
N GLU A 211 1.27 8.69 -20.97
CA GLU A 211 0.44 8.92 -19.79
C GLU A 211 0.42 7.68 -18.89
N GLU A 212 0.35 6.49 -19.49
CA GLU A 212 0.43 5.23 -18.78
C GLU A 212 1.67 5.15 -17.88
N LEU A 213 2.82 5.63 -18.35
CA LEU A 213 4.06 5.71 -17.55
C LEU A 213 3.95 6.64 -16.34
N LYS A 214 3.07 7.63 -16.37
CA LYS A 214 2.83 8.56 -15.25
C LYS A 214 2.01 7.93 -14.12
N GLU A 215 1.36 6.80 -14.35
CA GLU A 215 0.60 6.05 -13.35
C GLU A 215 1.47 5.19 -12.44
N PHE A 216 2.74 5.02 -12.81
CA PHE A 216 3.69 4.35 -11.95
C PHE A 216 4.18 5.28 -10.84
N THR A 217 4.26 4.75 -9.62
CA THR A 217 4.94 5.40 -8.52
C THR A 217 6.28 4.74 -8.27
N TYR A 218 7.24 5.50 -7.76
CA TYR A 218 8.61 5.05 -7.56
C TYR A 218 9.04 5.30 -6.12
N SER A 219 9.75 4.33 -5.55
CA SER A 219 10.37 4.46 -4.24
C SER A 219 11.83 4.06 -4.30
N ILE A 220 12.67 4.79 -3.59
CA ILE A 220 14.08 4.43 -3.35
C ILE A 220 14.29 4.41 -1.83
N GLY A 221 14.97 3.40 -1.33
CA GLY A 221 15.27 3.25 0.09
C GLY A 221 16.74 2.92 0.32
N LEU A 222 17.27 3.44 1.42
CA LEU A 222 18.58 3.12 1.96
C LEU A 222 18.42 2.66 3.41
N GLU A 223 19.11 1.60 3.80
CA GLU A 223 19.20 1.12 5.17
C GLU A 223 20.66 0.82 5.50
N TYR A 224 21.18 1.46 6.52
CA TYR A 224 22.45 1.12 7.13
C TYR A 224 22.21 0.29 8.39
N ALA A 225 22.82 -0.86 8.49
CA ALA A 225 22.75 -1.75 9.64
C ALA A 225 24.10 -1.82 10.36
N PHE A 226 24.06 -1.72 11.68
CA PHE A 226 25.20 -1.86 12.56
C PHE A 226 24.96 -2.99 13.57
N ASN A 227 25.83 -3.98 13.58
CA ASN A 227 25.75 -5.19 14.42
C ASN A 227 24.39 -5.92 14.35
N ASP A 228 23.68 -5.86 13.23
CA ASP A 228 22.31 -6.39 13.07
C ASP A 228 21.32 -5.97 14.18
N SER A 229 21.68 -4.94 14.94
CA SER A 229 20.92 -4.46 16.10
C SER A 229 20.45 -3.03 15.95
N PHE A 230 21.21 -2.18 15.29
CA PHE A 230 20.87 -0.77 15.06
C PHE A 230 20.73 -0.48 13.58
N PHE A 231 19.65 0.19 13.18
CA PHE A 231 19.31 0.48 11.80
C PHE A 231 19.03 1.96 11.62
N LEU A 232 19.61 2.57 10.60
CA LEU A 232 19.24 3.90 10.11
C LEU A 232 18.66 3.76 8.71
N ARG A 233 17.54 4.43 8.48
CA ARG A 233 16.79 4.33 7.23
C ARG A 233 16.48 5.69 6.65
N SER A 234 16.55 5.78 5.35
CA SER A 234 16.05 6.93 4.60
C SER A 234 15.36 6.43 3.33
N GLY A 235 14.37 7.18 2.86
CA GLY A 235 13.68 6.83 1.63
C GLY A 235 13.10 8.05 0.94
N TYR A 236 12.84 7.89 -0.34
CA TYR A 236 12.15 8.86 -1.16
C TYR A 236 11.05 8.17 -1.96
N PHE A 237 9.86 8.76 -1.97
CA PHE A 237 8.72 8.34 -2.76
C PHE A 237 8.30 9.44 -3.73
N SER A 238 7.95 9.05 -4.95
CA SER A 238 7.51 9.97 -6.00
C SER A 238 6.33 9.42 -6.77
N GLU A 239 5.32 10.24 -6.92
CA GLU A 239 4.17 10.07 -7.79
C GLU A 239 4.10 11.25 -8.76
N HIS A 240 3.63 10.99 -9.99
CA HIS A 240 3.57 12.03 -11.01
C HIS A 240 2.53 13.10 -10.64
N GLU A 241 2.81 14.37 -10.97
CA GLU A 241 1.98 15.53 -10.61
C GLU A 241 0.53 15.43 -11.12
N LEU A 242 0.33 14.83 -12.29
CA LEU A 242 -1.02 14.62 -12.86
C LEU A 242 -1.77 13.40 -12.30
N LYS A 243 -1.13 12.58 -11.44
CA LYS A 243 -1.70 11.31 -10.94
C LYS A 243 -1.77 11.23 -9.41
N GLY A 244 -1.66 12.38 -8.72
CA GLY A 244 -1.76 12.49 -7.25
C GLY A 244 -0.70 13.36 -6.61
N SER A 245 0.42 13.62 -7.29
CA SER A 245 1.46 14.59 -6.88
C SER A 245 2.13 14.31 -5.52
N ARG A 246 1.99 13.11 -4.97
CA ARG A 246 2.59 12.77 -3.68
C ARG A 246 4.11 12.60 -3.82
N LYS A 247 4.85 13.40 -3.10
CA LYS A 247 6.32 13.32 -3.01
C LYS A 247 6.71 13.47 -1.55
N PHE A 248 7.50 12.55 -1.02
CA PHE A 248 7.95 12.65 0.36
C PHE A 248 9.29 11.97 0.61
N ILE A 249 10.00 12.49 1.61
CA ILE A 249 11.20 11.89 2.17
C ILE A 249 10.83 11.23 3.49
N THR A 250 11.42 10.09 3.77
CA THR A 250 11.30 9.42 5.06
C THR A 250 12.65 9.27 5.74
N ALA A 251 12.65 9.40 7.05
CA ALA A 251 13.78 9.05 7.89
C ALA A 251 13.32 8.12 9.01
N GLY A 252 14.14 7.16 9.40
CA GLY A 252 13.78 6.20 10.43
C GLY A 252 14.99 5.60 11.13
N ALA A 253 14.71 5.05 12.31
CA ALA A 253 15.68 4.29 13.09
C ALA A 253 15.02 3.03 13.63
N GLY A 254 15.77 1.95 13.71
CA GLY A 254 15.34 0.68 14.28
C GLY A 254 16.36 0.18 15.28
N PHE A 255 15.86 -0.54 16.28
CA PHE A 255 16.70 -1.19 17.27
C PHE A 255 16.17 -2.57 17.58
N ILE A 256 17.06 -3.57 17.61
CA ILE A 256 16.77 -4.95 18.00
C ILE A 256 17.55 -5.31 19.23
N THR A 257 16.89 -5.81 20.25
CA THR A 257 17.51 -6.34 21.47
C THR A 257 16.80 -7.63 21.88
N ASN A 258 17.55 -8.73 22.00
CA ASN A 258 16.98 -10.06 22.28
C ASN A 258 15.74 -10.31 21.39
N ASP A 259 14.57 -10.40 22.00
CA ASP A 259 13.30 -10.75 21.34
C ASP A 259 12.46 -9.51 20.92
N LEU A 260 12.94 -8.29 21.24
CA LEU A 260 12.20 -7.06 20.98
C LEU A 260 12.85 -6.27 19.84
N LYS A 261 12.05 -5.91 18.85
CA LYS A 261 12.40 -4.94 17.81
C LYS A 261 11.52 -3.69 17.96
N ILE A 262 12.17 -2.53 17.91
CA ILE A 262 11.51 -1.21 17.94
C ILE A 262 11.89 -0.47 16.66
N ASP A 263 10.90 0.04 15.95
CA ASP A 263 11.09 0.87 14.76
C ASP A 263 10.37 2.21 14.93
N LEU A 264 11.04 3.29 14.55
CA LEU A 264 10.48 4.64 14.50
C LEU A 264 10.77 5.23 13.13
N SER A 265 9.77 5.85 12.50
CA SER A 265 9.99 6.57 11.25
C SER A 265 9.08 7.79 11.13
N TYR A 266 9.55 8.79 10.42
CA TYR A 266 8.86 10.04 10.17
C TYR A 266 8.86 10.35 8.68
N LEU A 267 7.72 10.85 8.20
CA LEU A 267 7.49 11.22 6.82
C LEU A 267 7.38 12.73 6.70
N ILE A 268 8.15 13.30 5.77
CA ILE A 268 8.16 14.72 5.45
C ILE A 268 7.68 14.87 4.01
N SER A 269 6.55 15.57 3.80
CA SER A 269 6.08 15.88 2.45
C SER A 269 7.02 16.87 1.78
N THR A 270 7.31 16.62 0.50
CA THR A 270 8.07 17.52 -0.38
C THR A 270 7.23 17.99 -1.58
N SER A 271 5.93 17.67 -1.54
CA SER A 271 4.96 18.08 -2.55
C SER A 271 4.32 19.43 -2.17
N ASP A 272 3.96 20.22 -3.17
CA ASP A 272 3.15 21.44 -2.99
C ASP A 272 1.68 21.13 -2.69
N VAL A 273 1.26 19.88 -2.87
CA VAL A 273 -0.11 19.42 -2.58
C VAL A 273 -0.18 18.87 -1.16
N ILE A 274 -1.12 19.39 -0.36
CA ILE A 274 -1.36 18.89 1.01
C ILE A 274 -1.79 17.43 0.94
N SER A 275 -1.06 16.57 1.62
CA SER A 275 -1.34 15.14 1.72
C SER A 275 -1.81 14.78 3.12
N PRO A 276 -2.83 13.91 3.28
CA PRO A 276 -3.20 13.37 4.59
C PRO A 276 -2.06 12.58 5.27
N LEU A 277 -1.05 12.17 4.51
CA LEU A 277 0.14 11.47 5.03
C LEU A 277 1.24 12.43 5.51
N GLU A 278 1.07 13.75 5.32
CA GLU A 278 2.05 14.73 5.75
C GLU A 278 2.27 14.67 7.25
N ASN A 279 3.55 14.75 7.65
CA ASN A 279 3.95 14.70 9.06
C ASN A 279 3.54 13.43 9.81
N THR A 280 3.44 12.30 9.11
CA THR A 280 3.10 11.02 9.73
C THR A 280 4.27 10.46 10.52
N LEU A 281 4.04 10.22 11.82
CA LEU A 281 4.93 9.45 12.68
C LEU A 281 4.47 7.98 12.71
N ARG A 282 5.40 7.05 12.51
CA ARG A 282 5.13 5.61 12.62
C ARG A 282 5.96 5.01 13.72
N VAL A 283 5.33 4.22 14.56
CA VAL A 283 5.96 3.45 15.63
C VAL A 283 5.63 1.99 15.41
N GLY A 284 6.65 1.14 15.37
CA GLY A 284 6.50 -0.32 15.25
C GLY A 284 7.15 -1.02 16.43
N LEU A 285 6.47 -2.04 16.94
CA LEU A 285 7.00 -2.97 17.94
C LEU A 285 6.80 -4.39 17.46
N ALA A 286 7.83 -5.22 17.52
CA ALA A 286 7.70 -6.65 17.26
C ALA A 286 8.38 -7.42 18.39
N TYR A 287 7.73 -8.49 18.83
CA TYR A 287 8.25 -9.36 19.88
C TYR A 287 8.28 -10.81 19.38
N ALA A 288 9.42 -11.46 19.53
CA ALA A 288 9.59 -12.88 19.25
C ALA A 288 9.23 -13.68 20.51
N PHE A 289 8.34 -14.66 20.35
CA PHE A 289 8.02 -15.62 21.41
C PHE A 289 8.87 -16.88 21.19
N ASP A 290 9.45 -17.43 22.26
CA ASP A 290 10.18 -18.71 22.30
C ASP A 290 9.23 -19.91 22.05
#